data_b6d104250a5d6bcba086e8285b2c5e56
#
_entry.id   b6d104250a5d6bcba086e8285b2c5e56
#
_cell.length_a   1.000
_cell.length_b   1.000
_cell.length_c   1.000
_cell.angle_alpha   90.00
_cell.angle_beta   90.00
_cell.angle_gamma   90.00
#
_symmetry.space_group_name_H-M   'P 1'
#
loop_
_entity.id
_entity.type
_entity.pdbx_description
1 polymer ?
#
loop_
_entity_poly.entity_id
_entity_poly.type
_entity_poly.pdbx_seq_one_letter_code
_entity_poly.pdbx_strand_id
1 'polypeptide(L)'
;MAPPSDIVTLFDCDNTLLNNDYVVADLREHLEREFGPRNRDRYWEIFETLRKELGYADYLGALQRYRLGANNDPRLLKMSSFLVDYPFAHRLFPGSLNVIKHFSRYGPTVILSDGDVVFQPRKIQRSGLWDAVGGRVLIYIHK
;
A
#
# COMPACT_ATOMS: atom_id res chain seq x y z
N MET A 1 -18.97 0.33 -33.20
CA MET A 1 -17.73 0.32 -32.42
C MET A 1 -17.33 1.77 -32.14
N ALA A 2 -17.21 2.13 -30.87
CA ALA A 2 -16.74 3.46 -30.55
C ALA A 2 -15.30 3.63 -31.05
N PRO A 3 -14.90 4.83 -31.55
CA PRO A 3 -13.50 5.07 -31.90
C PRO A 3 -12.62 4.84 -30.66
N PRO A 4 -11.37 4.37 -30.86
CA PRO A 4 -10.45 4.23 -29.75
C PRO A 4 -10.34 5.57 -29.03
N SER A 5 -10.57 5.56 -27.72
CA SER A 5 -10.43 6.77 -26.94
C SER A 5 -8.94 7.05 -26.73
N ASP A 6 -8.51 8.24 -27.07
CA ASP A 6 -7.16 8.71 -26.79
C ASP A 6 -6.96 9.13 -25.32
N ILE A 7 -8.00 8.94 -24.51
CA ILE A 7 -7.98 9.32 -23.09
C ILE A 7 -7.58 8.11 -22.24
N VAL A 8 -6.50 8.30 -21.47
CA VAL A 8 -6.09 7.38 -20.41
C VAL A 8 -6.30 8.07 -19.08
N THR A 9 -7.03 7.43 -18.18
CA THR A 9 -7.23 7.98 -16.83
C THR A 9 -6.24 7.33 -15.86
N LEU A 10 -5.39 8.15 -15.26
CA LEU A 10 -4.44 7.72 -14.24
C LEU A 10 -5.02 7.99 -12.87
N PHE A 11 -5.03 6.97 -12.01
CA PHE A 11 -5.45 7.09 -10.62
C PHE A 11 -4.25 6.90 -9.70
N ASP A 12 -4.13 7.78 -8.72
CA ASP A 12 -3.32 7.52 -7.54
C ASP A 12 -4.04 6.50 -6.64
N CYS A 13 -3.30 5.76 -5.83
CA CYS A 13 -3.85 4.74 -4.94
C CYS A 13 -4.03 5.26 -3.51
N ASP A 14 -2.93 5.51 -2.81
CA ASP A 14 -2.92 5.83 -1.38
C ASP A 14 -3.58 7.18 -1.11
N ASN A 15 -4.58 7.18 -0.22
CA ASN A 15 -5.38 8.35 0.15
C ASN A 15 -6.14 9.02 -1.01
N THR A 16 -6.27 8.33 -2.13
CA THR A 16 -7.11 8.71 -3.26
C THR A 16 -8.23 7.69 -3.48
N LEU A 17 -7.88 6.43 -3.69
CA LEU A 17 -8.82 5.32 -3.83
C LEU A 17 -8.93 4.48 -2.55
N LEU A 18 -7.88 4.41 -1.77
CA LEU A 18 -7.74 3.63 -0.55
C LEU A 18 -7.29 4.53 0.60
N ASN A 19 -7.95 4.37 1.76
CA ASN A 19 -7.63 5.11 2.98
C ASN A 19 -6.37 4.54 3.64
N ASN A 20 -5.22 5.00 3.18
CA ASN A 20 -3.93 4.54 3.68
C ASN A 20 -3.63 5.04 5.10
N ASP A 21 -4.15 6.19 5.48
CA ASP A 21 -4.00 6.71 6.84
C ASP A 21 -4.65 5.77 7.87
N TYR A 22 -5.77 5.14 7.51
CA TYR A 22 -6.40 4.15 8.36
C TYR A 22 -5.56 2.87 8.46
N VAL A 23 -4.96 2.43 7.37
CA VAL A 23 -4.01 1.30 7.37
C VAL A 23 -2.84 1.58 8.30
N VAL A 24 -2.28 2.78 8.24
CA VAL A 24 -1.18 3.23 9.12
C VAL A 24 -1.62 3.24 10.59
N ALA A 25 -2.83 3.71 10.88
CA ALA A 25 -3.38 3.71 12.24
C ALA A 25 -3.51 2.28 12.79
N ASP A 26 -4.05 1.36 11.99
CA ASP A 26 -4.15 -0.07 12.37
C ASP A 26 -2.78 -0.70 12.60
N LEU A 27 -1.80 -0.35 11.77
CA LEU A 27 -0.43 -0.83 11.89
C LEU A 27 0.21 -0.33 13.20
N ARG A 28 0.02 0.93 13.53
CA ARG A 28 0.52 1.51 14.80
C ARG A 28 -0.08 0.80 16.01
N GLU A 29 -1.38 0.57 16.00
CA GLU A 29 -2.08 -0.15 17.06
C GLU A 29 -1.57 -1.60 17.18
N HIS A 30 -1.38 -2.28 16.06
CA HIS A 30 -0.83 -3.63 16.03
C HIS A 30 0.59 -3.68 16.63
N LEU A 31 1.45 -2.77 16.24
CA LEU A 31 2.82 -2.67 16.77
C LEU A 31 2.82 -2.41 18.28
N GLU A 32 1.98 -1.50 18.75
CA GLU A 32 1.87 -1.19 20.17
C GLU A 32 1.40 -2.40 20.97
N ARG A 33 0.39 -3.09 20.49
CA ARG A 33 -0.18 -4.27 21.17
C ARG A 33 0.80 -5.46 21.20
N GLU A 34 1.51 -5.72 20.11
CA GLU A 34 2.39 -6.90 19.99
C GLU A 34 3.81 -6.66 20.51
N PHE A 35 4.34 -5.44 20.37
CA PHE A 35 5.73 -5.12 20.67
C PHE A 35 5.90 -4.06 21.77
N GLY A 36 4.85 -3.36 22.15
CA GLY A 36 4.86 -2.26 23.09
C GLY A 36 5.22 -0.90 22.48
N PRO A 37 4.93 0.21 23.20
CA PRO A 37 5.08 1.58 22.66
C PRO A 37 6.50 1.92 22.22
N ARG A 38 7.50 1.48 22.99
CA ARG A 38 8.92 1.77 22.70
C ARG A 38 9.36 1.13 21.37
N ASN A 39 8.98 -0.12 21.14
CA ASN A 39 9.33 -0.83 19.91
C ASN A 39 8.50 -0.34 18.71
N ARG A 40 7.26 0.06 18.94
CA ARG A 40 6.46 0.78 17.94
C ARG A 40 7.18 2.03 17.45
N ASP A 41 7.65 2.87 18.37
CA ASP A 41 8.34 4.10 18.02
C ASP A 41 9.65 3.83 17.28
N ARG A 42 10.40 2.82 17.72
CA ARG A 42 11.63 2.39 17.03
C ARG A 42 11.36 1.94 15.59
N TYR A 43 10.30 1.18 15.36
CA TYR A 43 9.91 0.78 13.99
C TYR A 43 9.61 2.02 13.13
N TRP A 44 8.86 2.98 13.65
CA TRP A 44 8.51 4.18 12.90
C TRP A 44 9.70 5.10 12.62
N GLU A 45 10.66 5.20 13.51
CA GLU A 45 11.92 5.91 13.24
C GLU A 45 12.68 5.26 12.09
N ILE A 46 12.78 3.94 12.08
CA ILE A 46 13.40 3.17 11.00
C ILE A 46 12.62 3.38 9.68
N PHE A 47 11.32 3.31 9.72
CA PHE A 47 10.45 3.54 8.57
C PHE A 47 10.66 4.93 7.96
N GLU A 48 10.64 5.98 8.76
CA GLU A 48 10.82 7.36 8.29
C GLU A 48 12.24 7.60 7.75
N THR A 49 13.25 7.02 8.36
CA THR A 49 14.63 7.10 7.87
C THR A 49 14.74 6.43 6.50
N LEU A 50 14.19 5.24 6.38
CA LEU A 50 14.21 4.48 5.13
C LEU A 50 13.42 5.20 4.03
N ARG A 51 12.27 5.79 4.36
CA ARG A 51 11.47 6.58 3.43
C ARG A 51 12.24 7.77 2.85
N LYS A 52 13.02 8.46 3.67
CA LYS A 52 13.88 9.55 3.23
C LYS A 52 15.00 9.07 2.30
N GLU A 53 15.59 7.91 2.60
CA GLU A 53 16.64 7.34 1.78
C GLU A 53 16.14 6.86 0.41
N LEU A 54 15.00 6.17 0.40
CA LEU A 54 14.45 5.53 -0.80
C LEU A 54 13.58 6.45 -1.65
N GLY A 55 12.93 7.43 -1.03
CA GLY A 55 11.96 8.30 -1.67
C GLY A 55 10.55 7.73 -1.76
N TYR A 56 10.30 6.54 -1.19
CA TYR A 56 8.98 5.93 -1.09
C TYR A 56 8.81 5.19 0.25
N ALA A 57 7.57 4.87 0.61
CA ALA A 57 7.24 4.12 1.82
C ALA A 57 7.54 2.63 1.63
N ASP A 58 8.38 2.05 2.47
CA ASP A 58 8.74 0.63 2.45
C ASP A 58 8.53 0.00 3.82
N TYR A 59 7.32 -0.49 4.07
CA TYR A 59 6.93 -1.10 5.34
C TYR A 59 7.68 -2.41 5.61
N LEU A 60 7.87 -3.22 4.59
CA LEU A 60 8.59 -4.50 4.71
C LEU A 60 10.09 -4.29 4.86
N GLY A 61 10.67 -3.33 4.15
CA GLY A 61 12.06 -2.93 4.29
C GLY A 61 12.36 -2.38 5.69
N ALA A 62 11.44 -1.60 6.26
CA ALA A 62 11.55 -1.13 7.63
C ALA A 62 11.54 -2.29 8.62
N LEU A 63 10.71 -3.31 8.39
CA LEU A 63 10.70 -4.52 9.21
C LEU A 63 12.01 -5.30 9.11
N GLN A 64 12.59 -5.40 7.90
CA GLN A 64 13.90 -6.04 7.70
C GLN A 64 15.02 -5.33 8.45
N ARG A 65 15.01 -4.01 8.51
CA ARG A 65 15.97 -3.25 9.33
C ARG A 65 15.70 -3.37 10.82
N TYR A 66 14.44 -3.33 11.21
CA TYR A 66 14.04 -3.49 12.62
C TYR A 66 14.55 -4.81 13.21
N ARG A 67 14.47 -5.91 12.45
CA ARG A 67 14.88 -7.24 12.92
C ARG A 67 16.36 -7.33 13.28
N LEU A 68 17.21 -6.48 12.73
CA LEU A 68 18.66 -6.48 13.04
C LEU A 68 18.95 -6.21 14.52
N GLY A 69 18.05 -5.55 15.22
CA GLY A 69 18.16 -5.32 16.66
C GLY A 69 17.15 -6.10 17.52
N ALA A 70 16.43 -7.05 16.92
CA ALA A 70 15.33 -7.75 17.60
C ALA A 70 15.66 -9.21 17.98
N ASN A 71 16.89 -9.68 17.80
CA ASN A 71 17.41 -10.97 18.25
C ASN A 71 16.48 -12.16 17.94
N ASN A 72 16.05 -12.32 16.67
CA ASN A 72 15.20 -13.43 16.22
C ASN A 72 13.82 -13.49 16.91
N ASP A 73 13.24 -12.37 17.25
CA ASP A 73 11.90 -12.30 17.85
C ASP A 73 10.87 -12.94 16.91
N PRO A 74 10.19 -14.03 17.32
CA PRO A 74 9.23 -14.72 16.46
C PRO A 74 7.99 -13.87 16.13
N ARG A 75 7.73 -12.80 16.88
CA ARG A 75 6.62 -11.87 16.60
C ARG A 75 6.80 -11.12 15.28
N LEU A 76 8.02 -11.05 14.74
CA LEU A 76 8.31 -10.48 13.43
C LEU A 76 7.57 -11.19 12.30
N LEU A 77 7.38 -12.51 12.42
CA LEU A 77 6.61 -13.30 11.44
C LEU A 77 5.13 -12.91 11.44
N LYS A 78 4.58 -12.60 12.60
CA LYS A 78 3.21 -12.09 12.73
C LYS A 78 3.08 -10.69 12.12
N MET A 79 4.11 -9.87 12.28
CA MET A 79 4.13 -8.53 11.71
C MET A 79 4.15 -8.56 10.19
N SER A 80 4.96 -9.42 9.58
CA SER A 80 4.97 -9.57 8.12
C SER A 80 3.62 -10.06 7.59
N SER A 81 3.01 -11.05 8.25
CA SER A 81 1.68 -11.53 7.89
C SER A 81 0.61 -10.47 8.04
N PHE A 82 0.66 -9.66 9.11
CA PHE A 82 -0.25 -8.53 9.27
C PHE A 82 -0.19 -7.58 8.08
N LEU A 83 1.01 -7.24 7.62
CA LEU A 83 1.20 -6.34 6.49
C LEU A 83 0.70 -6.95 5.16
N VAL A 84 1.16 -8.17 4.83
CA VAL A 84 0.84 -8.77 3.53
C VAL A 84 -0.60 -9.28 3.43
N ASP A 85 -1.22 -9.65 4.54
CA ASP A 85 -2.56 -10.22 4.58
C ASP A 85 -3.63 -9.23 5.08
N TYR A 86 -3.26 -7.97 5.25
CA TYR A 86 -4.18 -6.93 5.71
C TYR A 86 -5.42 -6.85 4.80
N PRO A 87 -6.63 -6.65 5.36
CA PRO A 87 -7.88 -6.63 4.58
C PRO A 87 -8.07 -5.28 3.85
N PHE A 88 -7.26 -5.01 2.87
CA PHE A 88 -7.24 -3.73 2.15
C PHE A 88 -8.57 -3.38 1.48
N ALA A 89 -9.38 -4.38 1.09
CA ALA A 89 -10.69 -4.13 0.49
C ALA A 89 -11.61 -3.32 1.41
N HIS A 90 -11.47 -3.47 2.73
CA HIS A 90 -12.24 -2.73 3.73
C HIS A 90 -11.76 -1.27 3.88
N ARG A 91 -10.66 -0.90 3.25
CA ARG A 91 -10.09 0.44 3.33
C ARG A 91 -10.25 1.25 2.06
N LEU A 92 -10.95 0.74 1.07
CA LEU A 92 -11.34 1.54 -0.09
C LEU A 92 -12.26 2.68 0.36
N PHE A 93 -12.05 3.87 -0.18
CA PHE A 93 -13.04 4.93 -0.01
C PHE A 93 -14.35 4.54 -0.69
N PRO A 94 -15.50 4.96 -0.13
CA PRO A 94 -16.79 4.72 -0.77
C PRO A 94 -16.80 5.23 -2.21
N GLY A 95 -17.24 4.38 -3.14
CA GLY A 95 -17.35 4.75 -4.55
C GLY A 95 -16.07 4.60 -5.38
N SER A 96 -14.93 4.19 -4.80
CA SER A 96 -13.67 4.05 -5.54
C SER A 96 -13.78 3.13 -6.75
N LEU A 97 -14.38 1.96 -6.60
CA LEU A 97 -14.58 1.03 -7.72
C LEU A 97 -15.54 1.58 -8.76
N ASN A 98 -16.57 2.31 -8.33
CA ASN A 98 -17.55 2.95 -9.23
C ASN A 98 -16.92 4.07 -10.05
N VAL A 99 -16.02 4.85 -9.47
CA VAL A 99 -15.27 5.90 -10.19
C VAL A 99 -14.41 5.30 -11.28
N ILE A 100 -13.68 4.23 -11.00
CA ILE A 100 -12.88 3.52 -12.00
C ILE A 100 -13.77 3.02 -13.12
N LYS A 101 -14.88 2.37 -12.79
CA LYS A 101 -15.85 1.86 -13.77
C LYS A 101 -16.44 3.00 -14.61
N HIS A 102 -16.72 4.14 -14.01
CA HIS A 102 -17.21 5.31 -14.73
C HIS A 102 -16.22 5.77 -15.79
N PHE A 103 -14.97 5.97 -15.42
CA PHE A 103 -13.93 6.47 -16.34
C PHE A 103 -13.50 5.42 -17.39
N SER A 104 -13.69 4.12 -17.13
CA SER A 104 -13.41 3.07 -18.09
C SER A 104 -14.23 3.18 -19.38
N ARG A 105 -15.31 3.93 -19.36
CA ARG A 105 -16.14 4.22 -20.55
C ARG A 105 -15.46 5.14 -21.55
N TYR A 106 -14.49 5.92 -21.09
CA TYR A 106 -13.80 6.93 -21.90
C TYR A 106 -12.43 6.45 -22.40
N GLY A 107 -11.94 5.34 -21.89
CA GLY A 107 -10.65 4.76 -22.26
C GLY A 107 -10.04 3.95 -21.15
N PRO A 108 -8.80 3.49 -21.32
CA PRO A 108 -8.11 2.71 -20.29
C PRO A 108 -7.98 3.47 -18.96
N THR A 109 -8.20 2.73 -17.88
CA THR A 109 -7.93 3.21 -16.52
C THR A 109 -6.67 2.53 -16.00
N VAL A 110 -5.79 3.28 -15.37
CA VAL A 110 -4.48 2.83 -14.92
C VAL A 110 -4.26 3.34 -13.50
N ILE A 111 -3.71 2.50 -12.63
CA ILE A 111 -3.21 2.94 -11.34
C ILE A 111 -1.73 3.24 -11.48
N LEU A 112 -1.35 4.47 -11.11
CA LEU A 112 0.02 4.93 -11.05
C LEU A 112 0.36 5.22 -9.59
N SER A 113 1.27 4.45 -9.01
CA SER A 113 1.65 4.54 -7.61
C SER A 113 3.17 4.56 -7.46
N ASP A 114 3.63 5.15 -6.38
CA ASP A 114 4.98 4.92 -5.88
C ASP A 114 4.95 3.87 -4.77
N GLY A 115 6.06 3.21 -4.55
CA GLY A 115 6.18 2.19 -3.51
C GLY A 115 7.15 1.08 -3.88
N ASP A 116 7.22 0.08 -3.02
CA ASP A 116 8.01 -1.11 -3.26
C ASP A 116 7.26 -2.11 -4.17
N VAL A 117 8.02 -3.06 -4.73
CA VAL A 117 7.49 -4.03 -5.71
C VAL A 117 6.87 -5.27 -5.07
N VAL A 118 6.75 -5.35 -3.76
CA VAL A 118 6.14 -6.47 -3.03
C VAL A 118 4.86 -6.03 -2.33
N PHE A 119 4.96 -5.08 -1.42
CA PHE A 119 3.83 -4.65 -0.60
C PHE A 119 2.80 -3.84 -1.40
N GLN A 120 3.23 -2.90 -2.23
CA GLN A 120 2.31 -2.04 -2.99
C GLN A 120 1.46 -2.82 -4.00
N PRO A 121 2.02 -3.72 -4.84
CA PRO A 121 1.20 -4.58 -5.69
C PRO A 121 0.24 -5.46 -4.89
N ARG A 122 0.68 -6.00 -3.75
CA ARG A 122 -0.16 -6.83 -2.88
C ARG A 122 -1.35 -6.05 -2.34
N LYS A 123 -1.13 -4.82 -1.89
CA LYS A 123 -2.20 -3.91 -1.46
C LYS A 123 -3.23 -3.70 -2.58
N ILE A 124 -2.76 -3.37 -3.77
CA ILE A 124 -3.62 -3.10 -4.94
C ILE A 124 -4.40 -4.37 -5.33
N GLN A 125 -3.76 -5.54 -5.33
CA GLN A 125 -4.43 -6.82 -5.62
C GLN A 125 -5.50 -7.15 -4.58
N ARG A 126 -5.17 -7.10 -3.32
CA ARG A 126 -6.08 -7.48 -2.23
C ARG A 126 -7.21 -6.47 -1.99
N SER A 127 -7.06 -5.25 -2.43
CA SER A 127 -8.12 -4.25 -2.35
C SER A 127 -9.23 -4.44 -3.41
N GLY A 128 -8.96 -5.19 -4.47
CA GLY A 128 -9.83 -5.30 -5.65
C GLY A 128 -9.52 -4.27 -6.73
N LEU A 129 -8.62 -3.34 -6.47
CA LEU A 129 -8.25 -2.30 -7.45
C LEU A 129 -7.52 -2.86 -8.66
N TRP A 130 -6.69 -3.91 -8.47
CA TRP A 130 -5.99 -4.58 -9.57
C TRP A 130 -6.96 -5.07 -10.63
N ASP A 131 -7.98 -5.81 -10.22
CA ASP A 131 -8.99 -6.35 -11.13
C ASP A 131 -9.83 -5.23 -11.76
N ALA A 132 -10.14 -4.20 -11.00
CA ALA A 132 -10.92 -3.06 -11.47
C ALA A 132 -10.26 -2.32 -12.65
N VAL A 133 -8.93 -2.29 -12.70
CA VAL A 133 -8.17 -1.68 -13.80
C VAL A 133 -7.62 -2.72 -14.79
N GLY A 134 -8.02 -3.99 -14.68
CA GLY A 134 -7.56 -5.06 -15.58
C GLY A 134 -6.05 -5.27 -15.56
N GLY A 135 -5.43 -5.12 -14.41
CA GLY A 135 -3.99 -5.31 -14.21
C GLY A 135 -3.12 -4.15 -14.72
N ARG A 136 -3.72 -3.05 -15.17
CA ARG A 136 -2.97 -1.87 -15.62
C ARG A 136 -2.49 -1.06 -14.43
N VAL A 137 -1.40 -1.53 -13.82
CA VAL A 137 -0.79 -0.96 -12.63
C VAL A 137 0.67 -0.65 -12.89
N LEU A 138 1.08 0.58 -12.60
CA LEU A 138 2.45 1.05 -12.73
C LEU A 138 2.94 1.49 -11.35
N ILE A 139 4.06 0.93 -10.92
CA ILE A 139 4.67 1.22 -9.62
C ILE A 139 6.09 1.70 -9.86
N TYR A 140 6.38 2.90 -9.40
CA TYR A 140 7.67 3.56 -9.55
C TYR A 140 8.25 3.95 -8.19
N ILE A 141 9.55 4.21 -8.16
CA ILE A 141 10.22 4.82 -7.01
C ILE A 141 9.72 6.27 -6.86
N HIS A 142 9.64 6.99 -7.97
CA HIS A 142 9.05 8.33 -8.06
C HIS A 142 8.08 8.37 -9.23
N LYS A 143 6.86 8.76 -8.99
CA LYS A 143 5.85 8.99 -10.03
C LYS A 143 5.78 10.45 -10.44
#